data_d31e2c5092280f6664b5e217022d54a6
#
_entry.id   d31e2c5092280f6664b5e217022d54a6
#
_cell.length_a   1.000
_cell.length_b   1.000
_cell.length_c   1.000
_cell.angle_alpha   90.00
_cell.angle_beta   90.00
_cell.angle_gamma   90.00
#
_symmetry.space_group_name_H-M   'P 1'
#
loop_
_entity.id
_entity.type
_entity.pdbx_description
1 polymer ?
#
loop_
_entity_poly.entity_id
_entity_poly.type
_entity_poly.pdbx_seq_one_letter_code
_entity_poly.pdbx_strand_id
1 'polypeptide(L)'
;MFDFVQLDLFGDRPNIDRPPNAASLHSLLPHELSDEGLIAALPEATLADACALAAEAGTRRLSAAIPALMTLCNRFVGYGIDVGVPEQAAALEALGVIGGPEASRAVVQLIVKRIVQGPTLVVATTVGSQLGVIFPTDIALVFLRDSNPSVRARACACVRAGYEVVATLIAMLNDPDGEVSAAAACALGRMGRVEARIHLKRYLTERPSGRVVEAVAGVADDEAIVLLARVGRARPDLALSIISALEEIDNARATSAASGLKRFVSKAERR
;
A
#
# COMPACT_ATOMS: atom_id res chain seq x y z
N MET A 1 0.05 -53.41 -43.97
CA MET A 1 -1.14 -53.46 -43.13
C MET A 1 -0.58 -53.48 -41.71
N PHE A 2 -0.41 -52.31 -41.10
CA PHE A 2 0.14 -52.21 -39.74
C PHE A 2 -1.01 -51.72 -38.86
N ASP A 3 -1.43 -52.60 -37.95
CA ASP A 3 -2.41 -52.27 -36.90
C ASP A 3 -1.80 -51.30 -35.88
N PHE A 4 -2.37 -50.13 -35.79
CA PHE A 4 -2.06 -49.19 -34.73
C PHE A 4 -2.85 -49.65 -33.47
N VAL A 5 -2.13 -50.18 -32.48
CA VAL A 5 -2.68 -50.41 -31.13
C VAL A 5 -2.76 -49.05 -30.45
N GLN A 6 -3.96 -48.54 -30.26
CA GLN A 6 -4.26 -47.35 -29.47
C GLN A 6 -4.01 -47.66 -28.00
N LEU A 7 -2.91 -47.15 -27.43
CA LEU A 7 -2.60 -47.23 -26.01
C LEU A 7 -3.58 -46.34 -25.24
N ASP A 8 -4.41 -46.95 -24.44
CA ASP A 8 -5.32 -46.28 -23.51
C ASP A 8 -4.52 -45.66 -22.37
N LEU A 9 -4.27 -44.34 -22.43
CA LEU A 9 -3.45 -43.60 -21.49
C LEU A 9 -4.14 -43.29 -20.15
N PHE A 10 -5.41 -43.73 -20.00
CA PHE A 10 -6.19 -43.51 -18.78
C PHE A 10 -6.68 -44.86 -18.20
N GLY A 11 -5.73 -45.75 -17.93
CA GLY A 11 -6.04 -46.99 -17.18
C GLY A 11 -6.63 -46.63 -15.81
N ASP A 12 -7.80 -47.25 -15.55
CA ASP A 12 -8.52 -47.23 -14.27
C ASP A 12 -7.55 -47.47 -13.10
N ARG A 13 -7.27 -46.42 -12.33
CA ARG A 13 -6.60 -46.56 -11.02
C ARG A 13 -7.66 -47.03 -10.02
N PRO A 14 -7.40 -48.08 -9.25
CA PRO A 14 -8.33 -48.53 -8.21
C PRO A 14 -8.53 -47.40 -7.20
N ASN A 15 -9.79 -47.21 -6.85
CA ASN A 15 -10.27 -46.27 -5.84
C ASN A 15 -9.56 -46.51 -4.51
N ILE A 16 -8.48 -45.77 -4.25
CA ILE A 16 -7.82 -45.77 -2.94
C ILE A 16 -8.70 -44.92 -2.04
N ASP A 17 -9.22 -45.53 -1.00
CA ASP A 17 -10.10 -45.00 0.02
C ASP A 17 -9.71 -43.55 0.40
N ARG A 18 -10.49 -42.59 -0.06
CA ARG A 18 -10.42 -41.21 0.32
C ARG A 18 -11.01 -41.11 1.73
N PRO A 19 -10.31 -40.62 2.72
CA PRO A 19 -10.88 -40.46 4.06
C PRO A 19 -12.16 -39.61 3.96
N PRO A 20 -13.25 -40.00 4.66
CA PRO A 20 -14.58 -39.43 4.47
C PRO A 20 -14.78 -37.98 4.85
N ASN A 21 -13.73 -37.25 5.26
CA ASN A 21 -13.83 -35.87 5.77
C ASN A 21 -13.35 -34.76 4.84
N ALA A 22 -12.90 -35.06 3.60
CA ALA A 22 -12.46 -34.00 2.69
C ALA A 22 -13.57 -33.37 1.84
N ALA A 23 -14.78 -33.97 1.86
CA ALA A 23 -15.89 -33.55 0.98
C ALA A 23 -16.82 -32.46 1.57
N SER A 24 -16.68 -32.10 2.84
CA SER A 24 -17.65 -31.25 3.54
C SER A 24 -17.29 -29.77 3.67
N LEU A 25 -16.06 -29.37 3.32
CA LEU A 25 -15.62 -27.96 3.44
C LEU A 25 -15.96 -27.11 2.21
N HIS A 26 -16.34 -27.73 1.07
CA HIS A 26 -16.59 -27.03 -0.19
C HIS A 26 -17.97 -26.40 -0.32
N SER A 27 -18.84 -26.48 0.68
CA SER A 27 -20.21 -25.95 0.61
C SER A 27 -20.50 -24.78 1.57
N LEU A 28 -19.62 -24.47 2.50
CA LEU A 28 -19.82 -23.34 3.42
C LEU A 28 -19.30 -22.06 2.80
N LEU A 29 -20.11 -21.01 2.84
CA LEU A 29 -19.68 -19.68 2.44
C LEU A 29 -18.64 -19.15 3.44
N PRO A 30 -17.63 -18.37 3.02
CA PRO A 30 -16.55 -17.90 3.92
C PRO A 30 -17.05 -17.24 5.21
N HIS A 31 -18.18 -16.53 5.14
CA HIS A 31 -18.78 -15.84 6.29
C HIS A 31 -19.48 -16.78 7.29
N GLU A 32 -19.76 -18.05 6.90
CA GLU A 32 -20.35 -19.08 7.76
C GLU A 32 -19.30 -19.87 8.55
N LEU A 33 -18.02 -19.78 8.14
CA LEU A 33 -16.93 -20.44 8.85
C LEU A 33 -16.64 -19.75 10.19
N SER A 34 -16.30 -20.53 11.21
CA SER A 34 -15.69 -19.98 12.43
C SER A 34 -14.32 -19.38 12.12
N ASP A 35 -13.75 -18.57 13.01
CA ASP A 35 -12.44 -17.97 12.81
C ASP A 35 -11.35 -19.05 12.66
N GLU A 36 -11.39 -20.09 13.49
CA GLU A 36 -10.48 -21.24 13.40
C GLU A 36 -10.67 -22.00 12.07
N GLY A 37 -11.92 -22.19 11.64
CA GLY A 37 -12.25 -22.85 10.39
C GLY A 37 -11.73 -22.06 9.18
N LEU A 38 -11.88 -20.74 9.20
CA LEU A 38 -11.38 -19.84 8.17
C LEU A 38 -9.84 -19.86 8.10
N ILE A 39 -9.15 -19.80 9.25
CA ILE A 39 -7.69 -19.87 9.33
C ILE A 39 -7.17 -21.20 8.82
N ALA A 40 -7.82 -22.31 9.17
CA ALA A 40 -7.43 -23.64 8.73
C ALA A 40 -7.66 -23.86 7.22
N ALA A 41 -8.70 -23.24 6.64
CA ALA A 41 -9.03 -23.36 5.22
C ALA A 41 -8.07 -22.58 4.30
N LEU A 42 -7.52 -21.45 4.74
CA LEU A 42 -6.71 -20.54 3.92
C LEU A 42 -5.50 -21.22 3.24
N PRO A 43 -4.65 -22.00 3.94
CA PRO A 43 -3.48 -22.64 3.31
C PRO A 43 -3.83 -23.66 2.23
N GLU A 44 -4.98 -24.33 2.35
CA GLU A 44 -5.44 -25.39 1.47
C GLU A 44 -6.53 -24.94 0.48
N ALA A 45 -6.84 -23.64 0.47
CA ALA A 45 -7.91 -23.07 -0.34
C ALA A 45 -7.73 -23.41 -1.83
N THR A 46 -8.83 -23.71 -2.51
CA THR A 46 -8.83 -23.81 -3.98
C THR A 46 -8.59 -22.43 -4.59
N LEU A 47 -8.21 -22.36 -5.87
CA LEU A 47 -8.05 -21.08 -6.56
C LEU A 47 -9.35 -20.27 -6.56
N ALA A 48 -10.50 -20.94 -6.60
CA ALA A 48 -11.82 -20.29 -6.59
C ALA A 48 -12.14 -19.65 -5.23
N ASP A 49 -11.71 -20.27 -4.12
CA ASP A 49 -12.09 -19.87 -2.77
C ASP A 49 -11.06 -18.95 -2.09
N ALA A 50 -9.80 -19.03 -2.52
CA ALA A 50 -8.68 -18.35 -1.86
C ALA A 50 -8.90 -16.84 -1.68
N CYS A 51 -9.39 -16.17 -2.73
CA CYS A 51 -9.64 -14.72 -2.68
C CYS A 51 -10.78 -14.39 -1.69
N ALA A 52 -11.85 -15.17 -1.68
CA ALA A 52 -12.99 -14.94 -0.80
C ALA A 52 -12.64 -15.21 0.67
N LEU A 53 -11.89 -16.29 0.95
CA LEU A 53 -11.40 -16.61 2.29
C LEU A 53 -10.43 -15.53 2.81
N ALA A 54 -9.51 -15.06 1.96
CA ALA A 54 -8.58 -13.99 2.34
C ALA A 54 -9.33 -12.67 2.63
N ALA A 55 -10.29 -12.30 1.79
CA ALA A 55 -11.11 -11.11 1.99
C ALA A 55 -11.91 -11.18 3.29
N GLU A 56 -12.50 -12.33 3.63
CA GLU A 56 -13.24 -12.54 4.87
C GLU A 56 -12.33 -12.43 6.10
N ALA A 57 -11.11 -13.01 6.05
CA ALA A 57 -10.12 -12.85 7.12
C ALA A 57 -9.74 -11.38 7.34
N GLY A 58 -9.61 -10.62 6.26
CA GLY A 58 -9.40 -9.17 6.29
C GLY A 58 -10.59 -8.43 6.92
N THR A 59 -11.82 -8.72 6.47
CA THR A 59 -13.06 -8.09 6.96
C THR A 59 -13.23 -8.27 8.47
N ARG A 60 -12.94 -9.47 8.98
CA ARG A 60 -12.95 -9.78 10.43
C ARG A 60 -11.74 -9.24 11.17
N ARG A 61 -10.73 -8.72 10.47
CA ARG A 61 -9.43 -8.27 11.04
C ARG A 61 -8.76 -9.34 11.89
N LEU A 62 -8.75 -10.59 11.41
CA LEU A 62 -8.19 -11.73 12.13
C LEU A 62 -6.66 -11.71 12.11
N SER A 63 -6.03 -11.15 13.13
CA SER A 63 -4.55 -11.16 13.25
C SER A 63 -3.98 -12.58 13.31
N ALA A 64 -4.71 -13.54 13.89
CA ALA A 64 -4.34 -14.95 13.91
C ALA A 64 -4.28 -15.59 12.50
N ALA A 65 -4.91 -14.99 11.48
CA ALA A 65 -4.87 -15.47 10.11
C ALA A 65 -3.59 -15.05 9.34
N ILE A 66 -2.76 -14.13 9.88
CA ILE A 66 -1.56 -13.64 9.20
C ILE A 66 -0.63 -14.76 8.73
N PRO A 67 -0.28 -15.79 9.55
CA PRO A 67 0.56 -16.89 9.09
C PRO A 67 -0.08 -17.69 7.95
N ALA A 68 -1.40 -17.92 7.97
CA ALA A 68 -2.13 -18.63 6.94
C ALA A 68 -2.16 -17.84 5.62
N LEU A 69 -2.37 -16.52 5.66
CA LEU A 69 -2.27 -15.63 4.51
C LEU A 69 -0.86 -15.63 3.89
N MET A 70 0.18 -15.64 4.72
CA MET A 70 1.56 -15.78 4.24
C MET A 70 1.79 -17.14 3.56
N THR A 71 1.25 -18.21 4.12
CA THR A 71 1.31 -19.56 3.51
C THR A 71 0.59 -19.57 2.17
N LEU A 72 -0.57 -18.94 2.06
CA LEU A 72 -1.28 -18.78 0.80
C LEU A 72 -0.41 -18.07 -0.24
N CYS A 73 0.23 -16.95 0.11
CA CYS A 73 1.15 -16.26 -0.79
C CYS A 73 2.32 -17.15 -1.26
N ASN A 74 2.87 -17.97 -0.36
CA ASN A 74 4.01 -18.86 -0.66
C ASN A 74 3.67 -19.94 -1.69
N ARG A 75 2.41 -20.36 -1.82
CA ARG A 75 1.98 -21.35 -2.82
C ARG A 75 2.21 -20.87 -4.26
N PHE A 76 2.28 -19.55 -4.47
CA PHE A 76 2.38 -18.92 -5.78
C PHE A 76 3.77 -18.32 -6.06
N VAL A 77 4.79 -18.74 -5.34
CA VAL A 77 6.17 -18.31 -5.59
C VAL A 77 6.58 -18.69 -7.01
N GLY A 78 7.09 -17.71 -7.76
CA GLY A 78 7.54 -17.88 -9.15
C GLY A 78 6.45 -17.76 -10.22
N TYR A 79 5.16 -17.71 -9.86
CA TYR A 79 4.09 -17.56 -10.85
C TYR A 79 3.85 -16.10 -11.26
N GLY A 80 4.20 -15.14 -10.42
CA GLY A 80 3.83 -13.73 -10.55
C GLY A 80 4.83 -12.86 -11.30
N ILE A 81 5.74 -13.38 -12.13
CA ILE A 81 6.77 -12.58 -12.79
C ILE A 81 6.15 -11.63 -13.82
N ASP A 82 5.31 -12.14 -14.71
CA ASP A 82 4.73 -11.39 -15.82
C ASP A 82 3.23 -11.12 -15.69
N VAL A 83 2.57 -11.81 -14.76
CA VAL A 83 1.11 -11.71 -14.54
C VAL A 83 0.79 -11.46 -13.07
N GLY A 84 -0.30 -10.74 -12.81
CA GLY A 84 -0.81 -10.58 -11.45
C GLY A 84 -1.33 -11.91 -10.90
N VAL A 85 -1.10 -12.16 -9.61
CA VAL A 85 -1.59 -13.34 -8.88
C VAL A 85 -2.73 -12.88 -7.96
N PRO A 86 -4.01 -13.13 -8.32
CA PRO A 86 -5.16 -12.64 -7.55
C PRO A 86 -5.17 -13.10 -6.10
N GLU A 87 -4.75 -14.33 -5.82
CA GLU A 87 -4.69 -14.90 -4.48
C GLU A 87 -3.65 -14.19 -3.60
N GLN A 88 -2.48 -13.87 -4.17
CA GLN A 88 -1.48 -13.06 -3.46
C GLN A 88 -1.98 -11.64 -3.25
N ALA A 89 -2.67 -11.05 -4.23
CA ALA A 89 -3.24 -9.72 -4.12
C ALA A 89 -4.29 -9.67 -2.99
N ALA A 90 -5.23 -10.62 -2.98
CA ALA A 90 -6.26 -10.72 -1.94
C ALA A 90 -5.65 -10.93 -0.54
N ALA A 91 -4.62 -11.78 -0.42
CA ALA A 91 -3.91 -11.98 0.85
C ALA A 91 -3.20 -10.70 1.33
N LEU A 92 -2.56 -9.95 0.43
CA LEU A 92 -1.94 -8.67 0.74
C LEU A 92 -2.96 -7.61 1.17
N GLU A 93 -4.09 -7.51 0.46
CA GLU A 93 -5.19 -6.61 0.82
C GLU A 93 -5.76 -6.95 2.20
N ALA A 94 -5.95 -8.25 2.48
CA ALA A 94 -6.35 -8.72 3.80
C ALA A 94 -5.35 -8.30 4.90
N LEU A 95 -4.04 -8.46 4.67
CA LEU A 95 -3.00 -7.98 5.58
C LEU A 95 -3.10 -6.46 5.80
N GLY A 96 -3.40 -5.69 4.74
CA GLY A 96 -3.63 -4.25 4.83
C GLY A 96 -4.80 -3.87 5.73
N VAL A 97 -5.92 -4.61 5.62
CA VAL A 97 -7.14 -4.39 6.44
C VAL A 97 -6.95 -4.86 7.88
N ILE A 98 -6.29 -5.99 8.11
CA ILE A 98 -5.92 -6.48 9.44
C ILE A 98 -5.06 -5.44 10.16
N GLY A 99 -4.03 -4.93 9.49
CA GLY A 99 -3.18 -3.88 10.03
C GLY A 99 -2.25 -4.35 11.14
N GLY A 100 -1.62 -3.37 11.78
CA GLY A 100 -0.74 -3.61 12.93
C GLY A 100 0.67 -4.06 12.56
N PRO A 101 1.56 -4.22 13.58
CA PRO A 101 2.98 -4.47 13.35
C PRO A 101 3.27 -5.86 12.77
N GLU A 102 2.41 -6.84 13.01
CA GLU A 102 2.56 -8.19 12.47
C GLU A 102 2.25 -8.24 10.98
N ALA A 103 1.15 -7.62 10.54
CA ALA A 103 0.83 -7.48 9.12
C ALA A 103 1.91 -6.69 8.37
N SER A 104 2.43 -5.60 8.96
CA SER A 104 3.53 -4.83 8.41
C SER A 104 4.78 -5.69 8.19
N ARG A 105 5.16 -6.49 9.19
CA ARG A 105 6.29 -7.43 9.08
C ARG A 105 6.05 -8.50 8.02
N ALA A 106 4.83 -9.03 7.92
CA ALA A 106 4.46 -10.02 6.92
C ALA A 106 4.63 -9.47 5.50
N VAL A 107 4.12 -8.27 5.22
CA VAL A 107 4.26 -7.59 3.92
C VAL A 107 5.74 -7.39 3.57
N VAL A 108 6.56 -6.90 4.50
CA VAL A 108 8.02 -6.76 4.28
C VAL A 108 8.66 -8.09 3.95
N GLN A 109 8.33 -9.16 4.69
CA GLN A 109 8.90 -10.50 4.43
C GLN A 109 8.53 -11.04 3.05
N LEU A 110 7.26 -10.88 2.62
CA LEU A 110 6.80 -11.32 1.31
C LEU A 110 7.57 -10.64 0.17
N ILE A 111 7.88 -9.36 0.34
CA ILE A 111 8.65 -8.56 -0.63
C ILE A 111 10.14 -8.96 -0.59
N VAL A 112 10.77 -8.93 0.58
CA VAL A 112 12.22 -9.19 0.75
C VAL A 112 12.59 -10.60 0.28
N LYS A 113 11.74 -11.58 0.56
CA LYS A 113 11.93 -12.97 0.11
C LYS A 113 11.52 -13.19 -1.36
N ARG A 114 11.12 -12.14 -2.07
CA ARG A 114 10.66 -12.20 -3.46
C ARG A 114 9.53 -13.20 -3.70
N ILE A 115 8.67 -13.40 -2.70
CA ILE A 115 7.49 -14.25 -2.80
C ILE A 115 6.45 -13.57 -3.70
N VAL A 116 6.30 -12.25 -3.54
CA VAL A 116 5.47 -11.39 -4.40
C VAL A 116 6.38 -10.69 -5.39
N GLN A 117 6.02 -10.75 -6.68
CA GLN A 117 6.80 -10.21 -7.79
C GLN A 117 5.87 -9.61 -8.85
N GLY A 118 6.46 -9.03 -9.91
CA GLY A 118 5.75 -8.53 -11.09
C GLY A 118 4.58 -7.59 -10.78
N PRO A 119 3.46 -7.69 -11.48
CA PRO A 119 2.33 -6.77 -11.31
C PRO A 119 1.74 -6.75 -9.89
N THR A 120 1.83 -7.85 -9.13
CA THR A 120 1.35 -7.92 -7.74
C THR A 120 2.16 -7.02 -6.79
N LEU A 121 3.38 -6.59 -7.16
CA LEU A 121 4.16 -5.60 -6.40
C LEU A 121 3.42 -4.26 -6.23
N VAL A 122 2.55 -3.88 -7.17
CA VAL A 122 1.72 -2.67 -7.04
C VAL A 122 0.82 -2.77 -5.80
N VAL A 123 0.20 -3.95 -5.60
CA VAL A 123 -0.64 -4.20 -4.41
C VAL A 123 0.22 -4.22 -3.15
N ALA A 124 1.34 -4.95 -3.18
CA ALA A 124 2.25 -5.05 -2.03
C ALA A 124 2.81 -3.69 -1.58
N THR A 125 3.24 -2.85 -2.52
CA THR A 125 3.74 -1.49 -2.21
C THR A 125 2.62 -0.55 -1.78
N THR A 126 1.40 -0.71 -2.31
CA THR A 126 0.22 0.04 -1.86
C THR A 126 -0.11 -0.29 -0.41
N VAL A 127 -0.21 -1.57 -0.09
CA VAL A 127 -0.48 -2.05 1.28
C VAL A 127 0.66 -1.63 2.22
N GLY A 128 1.92 -1.77 1.80
CA GLY A 128 3.07 -1.29 2.56
C GLY A 128 2.99 0.19 2.89
N SER A 129 2.61 1.02 1.93
CA SER A 129 2.39 2.46 2.14
C SER A 129 1.24 2.76 3.11
N GLN A 130 0.13 2.02 3.04
CA GLN A 130 -1.01 2.16 3.95
C GLN A 130 -0.65 1.77 5.39
N LEU A 131 0.15 0.74 5.55
CA LEU A 131 0.63 0.25 6.85
C LEU A 131 1.79 1.07 7.42
N GLY A 132 2.29 2.09 6.70
CA GLY A 132 3.45 2.88 7.10
C GLY A 132 4.76 2.08 7.14
N VAL A 133 4.87 1.05 6.31
CA VAL A 133 6.08 0.22 6.21
C VAL A 133 7.26 1.04 5.70
N ILE A 134 8.42 0.84 6.30
CA ILE A 134 9.69 1.31 5.75
C ILE A 134 10.45 0.11 5.19
N PHE A 135 10.72 0.14 3.89
CA PHE A 135 11.49 -0.91 3.24
C PHE A 135 12.98 -0.81 3.56
N PRO A 136 13.71 -1.94 3.59
CA PRO A 136 15.18 -1.94 3.56
C PRO A 136 15.69 -1.09 2.38
N THR A 137 16.81 -0.39 2.58
CA THR A 137 17.32 0.61 1.62
C THR A 137 17.57 0.02 0.23
N ASP A 138 18.13 -1.18 0.15
CA ASP A 138 18.39 -1.91 -1.09
C ASP A 138 17.09 -2.19 -1.86
N ILE A 139 16.06 -2.67 -1.20
CA ILE A 139 14.72 -2.93 -1.76
C ILE A 139 14.07 -1.61 -2.18
N ALA A 140 14.12 -0.59 -1.32
CA ALA A 140 13.58 0.73 -1.59
C ALA A 140 14.18 1.33 -2.87
N LEU A 141 15.50 1.26 -3.05
CA LEU A 141 16.19 1.77 -4.25
C LEU A 141 15.79 1.00 -5.53
N VAL A 142 15.56 -0.31 -5.43
CA VAL A 142 15.04 -1.10 -6.56
C VAL A 142 13.64 -0.60 -6.94
N PHE A 143 12.75 -0.41 -5.97
CA PHE A 143 11.38 0.04 -6.24
C PHE A 143 11.28 1.49 -6.71
N LEU A 144 12.15 2.38 -6.20
CA LEU A 144 12.22 3.77 -6.71
C LEU A 144 12.66 3.85 -8.17
N ARG A 145 13.30 2.80 -8.71
CA ARG A 145 13.77 2.68 -10.10
C ARG A 145 12.96 1.68 -10.93
N ASP A 146 11.86 1.17 -10.38
CA ASP A 146 11.02 0.20 -11.07
C ASP A 146 10.47 0.77 -12.38
N SER A 147 10.28 -0.08 -13.37
CA SER A 147 9.68 0.30 -14.66
C SER A 147 8.24 0.76 -14.52
N ASN A 148 7.50 0.17 -13.54
CA ASN A 148 6.12 0.51 -13.28
C ASN A 148 6.03 1.80 -12.44
N PRO A 149 5.42 2.89 -12.96
CA PRO A 149 5.29 4.16 -12.23
C PRO A 149 4.49 4.03 -10.94
N SER A 150 3.51 3.12 -10.88
CA SER A 150 2.74 2.91 -9.64
C SER A 150 3.61 2.33 -8.53
N VAL A 151 4.53 1.42 -8.83
CA VAL A 151 5.50 0.90 -7.84
C VAL A 151 6.43 2.03 -7.38
N ARG A 152 6.99 2.82 -8.32
CA ARG A 152 7.85 3.96 -7.97
C ARG A 152 7.15 4.96 -7.05
N ALA A 153 5.92 5.37 -7.40
CA ALA A 153 5.13 6.33 -6.61
C ALA A 153 4.84 5.82 -5.19
N ARG A 154 4.43 4.55 -5.04
CA ARG A 154 4.14 3.95 -3.73
C ARG A 154 5.39 3.78 -2.89
N ALA A 155 6.50 3.39 -3.51
CA ALA A 155 7.79 3.25 -2.82
C ALA A 155 8.25 4.56 -2.14
N CYS A 156 7.95 5.74 -2.71
CA CYS A 156 8.28 7.04 -2.09
C CYS A 156 7.69 7.22 -0.68
N ALA A 157 6.60 6.53 -0.35
CA ALA A 157 6.01 6.58 0.99
C ALA A 157 6.69 5.62 1.99
N CYS A 158 7.44 4.64 1.47
CA CYS A 158 7.99 3.52 2.24
C CYS A 158 9.52 3.63 2.44
N VAL A 159 10.09 4.83 2.35
CA VAL A 159 11.55 5.04 2.41
C VAL A 159 11.95 5.83 3.65
N ARG A 160 13.16 5.57 4.13
CA ARG A 160 13.85 6.39 5.13
C ARG A 160 14.89 7.27 4.48
N ALA A 161 15.15 8.43 5.07
CA ALA A 161 16.21 9.33 4.62
C ALA A 161 17.57 8.62 4.66
N GLY A 162 18.29 8.70 3.55
CA GLY A 162 19.65 8.20 3.34
C GLY A 162 20.20 8.85 2.08
N TYR A 163 21.52 8.95 1.95
CA TYR A 163 22.15 9.68 0.85
C TYR A 163 21.65 9.24 -0.54
N GLU A 164 21.68 7.93 -0.82
CA GLU A 164 21.27 7.38 -2.13
C GLU A 164 19.76 7.51 -2.36
N VAL A 165 18.95 7.33 -1.32
CA VAL A 165 17.49 7.48 -1.38
C VAL A 165 17.15 8.94 -1.70
N VAL A 166 17.73 9.89 -0.99
CA VAL A 166 17.51 11.33 -1.22
C VAL A 166 17.94 11.73 -2.63
N ALA A 167 19.12 11.29 -3.09
CA ALA A 167 19.59 11.55 -4.45
C ALA A 167 18.65 10.99 -5.50
N THR A 168 18.14 9.76 -5.29
CA THR A 168 17.17 9.13 -6.19
C THR A 168 15.85 9.90 -6.21
N LEU A 169 15.31 10.28 -5.04
CA LEU A 169 14.07 11.06 -4.94
C LEU A 169 14.21 12.46 -5.61
N ILE A 170 15.37 13.10 -5.50
CA ILE A 170 15.62 14.38 -6.19
C ILE A 170 15.57 14.18 -7.72
N ALA A 171 16.16 13.11 -8.24
CA ALA A 171 16.06 12.80 -9.65
C ALA A 171 14.60 12.55 -10.09
N MET A 172 13.81 11.89 -9.23
CA MET A 172 12.38 11.61 -9.48
C MET A 172 11.47 12.85 -9.41
N LEU A 173 11.93 14.01 -8.96
CA LEU A 173 11.17 15.26 -9.09
C LEU A 173 10.84 15.61 -10.54
N ASN A 174 11.63 15.11 -11.49
CA ASN A 174 11.44 15.27 -12.92
C ASN A 174 10.99 13.98 -13.61
N ASP A 175 10.41 13.03 -12.88
CA ASP A 175 9.86 11.81 -13.47
C ASP A 175 8.77 12.18 -14.49
N PRO A 176 8.72 11.50 -15.66
CA PRO A 176 7.70 11.75 -16.68
C PRO A 176 6.27 11.47 -16.17
N ASP A 177 6.13 10.61 -15.17
CA ASP A 177 4.85 10.38 -14.51
C ASP A 177 4.63 11.40 -13.38
N GLY A 178 3.56 12.19 -13.50
CA GLY A 178 3.24 13.27 -12.56
C GLY A 178 2.92 12.78 -11.14
N GLU A 179 2.41 11.56 -10.97
CA GLU A 179 2.14 10.98 -9.65
C GLU A 179 3.45 10.55 -8.97
N VAL A 180 4.42 10.03 -9.74
CA VAL A 180 5.76 9.70 -9.24
C VAL A 180 6.48 10.98 -8.77
N SER A 181 6.46 12.03 -9.61
CA SER A 181 7.07 13.33 -9.27
C SER A 181 6.44 13.93 -8.01
N ALA A 182 5.10 13.87 -7.88
CA ALA A 182 4.39 14.35 -6.69
C ALA A 182 4.73 13.50 -5.44
N ALA A 183 4.80 12.19 -5.57
CA ALA A 183 5.14 11.29 -4.47
C ALA A 183 6.59 11.53 -3.98
N ALA A 184 7.53 11.72 -4.91
CA ALA A 184 8.91 12.04 -4.59
C ALA A 184 9.04 13.40 -3.88
N ALA A 185 8.32 14.43 -4.36
CA ALA A 185 8.27 15.73 -3.70
C ALA A 185 7.71 15.63 -2.26
N CYS A 186 6.63 14.87 -2.07
CA CYS A 186 6.07 14.63 -0.74
C CYS A 186 7.05 13.88 0.18
N ALA A 187 7.75 12.88 -0.32
CA ALA A 187 8.77 12.16 0.46
C ALA A 187 9.91 13.08 0.90
N LEU A 188 10.44 13.87 -0.02
CA LEU A 188 11.50 14.84 0.26
C LEU A 188 11.03 15.93 1.25
N GLY A 189 9.80 16.43 1.11
CA GLY A 189 9.20 17.41 2.02
C GLY A 189 9.14 16.89 3.45
N ARG A 190 8.65 15.66 3.66
CA ARG A 190 8.65 15.01 5.00
C ARG A 190 10.05 14.79 5.56
N MET A 191 11.06 14.68 4.71
CA MET A 191 12.48 14.60 5.12
C MET A 191 13.13 15.97 5.35
N GLY A 192 12.38 17.07 5.26
CA GLY A 192 12.90 18.44 5.41
C GLY A 192 13.81 18.91 4.25
N ARG A 193 13.71 18.29 3.07
CA ARG A 193 14.57 18.58 1.91
C ARG A 193 14.02 19.73 1.09
N VAL A 194 14.70 20.87 1.16
CA VAL A 194 14.29 22.12 0.51
C VAL A 194 14.23 22.04 -1.02
N GLU A 195 14.91 21.07 -1.62
CA GLU A 195 14.90 20.81 -3.05
C GLU A 195 13.49 20.52 -3.60
N ALA A 196 12.58 20.00 -2.75
CA ALA A 196 11.20 19.73 -3.13
C ALA A 196 10.28 20.98 -3.07
N ARG A 197 10.72 22.09 -2.47
CA ARG A 197 9.86 23.24 -2.14
C ARG A 197 9.08 23.80 -3.33
N ILE A 198 9.75 23.99 -4.46
CA ILE A 198 9.10 24.54 -5.67
C ILE A 198 8.01 23.59 -6.19
N HIS A 199 8.31 22.29 -6.24
CA HIS A 199 7.35 21.28 -6.67
C HIS A 199 6.17 21.19 -5.71
N LEU A 200 6.40 21.22 -4.40
CA LEU A 200 5.36 21.15 -3.38
C LEU A 200 4.44 22.37 -3.42
N LYS A 201 4.97 23.60 -3.60
CA LYS A 201 4.14 24.80 -3.76
C LYS A 201 3.24 24.70 -4.99
N ARG A 202 3.76 24.17 -6.11
CA ARG A 202 2.98 23.92 -7.31
C ARG A 202 1.85 22.90 -7.03
N TYR A 203 2.18 21.74 -6.44
CA TYR A 203 1.17 20.71 -6.13
C TYR A 203 0.13 21.18 -5.11
N LEU A 204 0.53 22.01 -4.12
CA LEU A 204 -0.42 22.61 -3.18
C LEU A 204 -1.43 23.52 -3.88
N THR A 205 -1.05 24.13 -5.00
CA THR A 205 -1.94 24.99 -5.81
C THR A 205 -2.80 24.18 -6.78
N GLU A 206 -2.20 23.22 -7.48
CA GLU A 206 -2.85 22.48 -8.56
C GLU A 206 -3.71 21.32 -8.06
N ARG A 207 -3.18 20.57 -7.08
CA ARG A 207 -3.76 19.31 -6.56
C ARG A 207 -3.58 19.19 -5.04
N PRO A 208 -4.18 20.11 -4.25
CA PRO A 208 -4.02 20.09 -2.80
C PRO A 208 -4.57 18.79 -2.19
N SER A 209 -3.81 18.21 -1.29
CA SER A 209 -4.17 17.01 -0.53
C SER A 209 -3.50 17.03 0.84
N GLY A 210 -3.99 16.24 1.80
CA GLY A 210 -3.39 16.16 3.13
C GLY A 210 -1.90 15.79 3.10
N ARG A 211 -1.49 14.88 2.21
CA ARG A 211 -0.07 14.49 2.03
C ARG A 211 0.79 15.66 1.54
N VAL A 212 0.27 16.47 0.62
CA VAL A 212 0.98 17.65 0.11
C VAL A 212 1.07 18.71 1.19
N VAL A 213 0.00 18.92 1.97
CA VAL A 213 -0.01 19.86 3.11
C VAL A 213 1.06 19.51 4.13
N GLU A 214 1.12 18.25 4.57
CA GLU A 214 2.12 17.74 5.50
C GLU A 214 3.55 17.94 4.95
N ALA A 215 3.78 17.58 3.69
CA ALA A 215 5.08 17.69 3.06
C ALA A 215 5.54 19.17 2.90
N VAL A 216 4.61 20.07 2.61
CA VAL A 216 4.88 21.51 2.55
C VAL A 216 5.30 22.03 3.92
N ALA A 217 4.65 21.60 5.00
CA ALA A 217 4.99 22.00 6.36
C ALA A 217 6.46 21.69 6.71
N GLY A 218 6.94 20.50 6.29
CA GLY A 218 8.32 20.07 6.54
C GLY A 218 9.41 20.94 5.89
N VAL A 219 9.06 21.74 4.89
CA VAL A 219 10.01 22.62 4.15
C VAL A 219 9.49 24.05 4.00
N ALA A 220 8.55 24.47 4.84
CA ALA A 220 7.84 25.73 4.71
C ALA A 220 8.79 26.94 4.79
N ASP A 221 8.55 27.88 3.89
CA ASP A 221 9.02 29.25 3.96
C ASP A 221 7.81 30.20 4.10
N ASP A 222 8.06 31.49 4.22
CA ASP A 222 7.03 32.50 4.39
C ASP A 222 5.96 32.47 3.27
N GLU A 223 6.36 32.19 2.04
CA GLU A 223 5.46 32.07 0.91
C GLU A 223 4.58 30.82 1.02
N ALA A 224 5.17 29.69 1.42
CA ALA A 224 4.44 28.44 1.65
C ALA A 224 3.39 28.61 2.76
N ILE A 225 3.70 29.33 3.85
CA ILE A 225 2.76 29.63 4.94
C ILE A 225 1.55 30.44 4.40
N VAL A 226 1.79 31.46 3.60
CA VAL A 226 0.71 32.25 2.98
C VAL A 226 -0.13 31.39 2.04
N LEU A 227 0.50 30.52 1.26
CA LEU A 227 -0.18 29.62 0.34
C LEU A 227 -1.04 28.60 1.07
N LEU A 228 -0.51 27.98 2.14
CA LEU A 228 -1.28 27.08 3.02
C LEU A 228 -2.54 27.77 3.56
N ALA A 229 -2.40 28.99 4.10
CA ALA A 229 -3.54 29.74 4.63
C ALA A 229 -4.58 30.09 3.54
N ARG A 230 -4.14 30.35 2.29
CA ARG A 230 -5.03 30.58 1.15
C ARG A 230 -5.80 29.33 0.79
N VAL A 231 -5.08 28.20 0.66
CA VAL A 231 -5.69 26.92 0.32
C VAL A 231 -6.68 26.47 1.40
N GLY A 232 -6.37 26.64 2.69
CA GLY A 232 -7.29 26.30 3.78
C GLY A 232 -8.59 27.10 3.79
N ARG A 233 -8.60 28.32 3.27
CA ARG A 233 -9.85 29.09 3.08
C ARG A 233 -10.63 28.63 1.85
N ALA A 234 -9.95 28.19 0.79
CA ALA A 234 -10.56 27.73 -0.46
C ALA A 234 -11.04 26.27 -0.40
N ARG A 235 -10.44 25.45 0.47
CA ARG A 235 -10.70 24.01 0.61
C ARG A 235 -11.03 23.67 2.06
N PRO A 236 -12.31 23.78 2.47
CA PRO A 236 -12.75 23.49 3.84
C PRO A 236 -12.42 22.08 4.30
N ASP A 237 -12.42 21.11 3.38
CA ASP A 237 -12.06 19.71 3.60
C ASP A 237 -10.60 19.53 4.06
N LEU A 238 -9.71 20.45 3.72
CA LEU A 238 -8.30 20.45 4.13
C LEU A 238 -7.99 21.42 5.27
N ALA A 239 -8.95 22.24 5.69
CA ALA A 239 -8.70 23.34 6.64
C ALA A 239 -8.12 22.84 7.97
N LEU A 240 -8.64 21.74 8.54
CA LEU A 240 -8.14 21.18 9.78
C LEU A 240 -6.70 20.64 9.64
N SER A 241 -6.41 19.91 8.55
CA SER A 241 -5.05 19.42 8.27
C SER A 241 -4.07 20.58 8.08
N ILE A 242 -4.50 21.68 7.44
CA ILE A 242 -3.66 22.86 7.25
C ILE A 242 -3.42 23.60 8.56
N ILE A 243 -4.44 23.69 9.43
CA ILE A 243 -4.28 24.29 10.77
C ILE A 243 -3.23 23.50 11.55
N SER A 244 -3.34 22.17 11.60
CA SER A 244 -2.37 21.30 12.27
C SER A 244 -0.96 21.51 11.71
N ALA A 245 -0.82 21.49 10.39
CA ALA A 245 0.46 21.69 9.70
C ALA A 245 1.08 23.06 10.00
N LEU A 246 0.28 24.13 10.05
CA LEU A 246 0.75 25.47 10.41
C LEU A 246 1.19 25.59 11.87
N GLU A 247 0.56 24.82 12.77
CA GLU A 247 0.93 24.79 14.20
C GLU A 247 2.24 24.04 14.47
N GLU A 248 2.60 23.10 13.60
CA GLU A 248 3.88 22.37 13.67
C GLU A 248 5.08 23.21 13.18
N ILE A 249 4.82 24.27 12.40
CA ILE A 249 5.89 25.15 11.90
C ILE A 249 6.29 26.15 13.01
N ASP A 250 7.53 26.04 13.47
CA ASP A 250 8.09 26.98 14.47
C ASP A 250 8.37 28.36 13.84
N ASN A 251 7.27 29.13 13.62
CA ASN A 251 7.31 30.46 13.00
C ASN A 251 6.08 31.26 13.43
N ALA A 252 6.32 32.51 13.91
CA ALA A 252 5.27 33.42 14.37
C ALA A 252 4.22 33.74 13.28
N ARG A 253 4.62 33.76 12.00
CA ARG A 253 3.72 33.96 10.87
C ARG A 253 2.79 32.73 10.69
N ALA A 254 3.31 31.53 10.86
CA ALA A 254 2.53 30.30 10.80
C ALA A 254 1.49 30.23 11.93
N THR A 255 1.88 30.55 13.16
CA THR A 255 0.98 30.64 14.32
C THR A 255 -0.14 31.67 14.08
N SER A 256 0.17 32.83 13.53
CA SER A 256 -0.82 33.85 13.17
C SER A 256 -1.77 33.36 12.08
N ALA A 257 -1.25 32.68 11.04
CA ALA A 257 -2.03 32.12 9.95
C ALA A 257 -2.98 31.02 10.44
N ALA A 258 -2.51 30.11 11.31
CA ALA A 258 -3.33 29.07 11.95
C ALA A 258 -4.48 29.67 12.75
N SER A 259 -4.18 30.68 13.59
CA SER A 259 -5.19 31.39 14.40
C SER A 259 -6.23 32.10 13.53
N GLY A 260 -5.80 32.70 12.41
CA GLY A 260 -6.67 33.33 11.44
C GLY A 260 -7.61 32.33 10.75
N LEU A 261 -7.07 31.16 10.37
CA LEU A 261 -7.84 30.10 9.72
C LEU A 261 -8.84 29.44 10.69
N LYS A 262 -8.46 29.20 11.95
CA LYS A 262 -9.38 28.72 13.01
C LYS A 262 -10.61 29.61 13.16
N ARG A 263 -10.40 30.94 13.22
CA ARG A 263 -11.51 31.91 13.29
C ARG A 263 -12.39 31.88 12.06
N PHE A 264 -11.79 31.68 10.88
CA PHE A 264 -12.55 31.57 9.62
C PHE A 264 -13.45 30.33 9.62
N VAL A 265 -12.92 29.16 9.98
CA VAL A 265 -13.67 27.88 10.05
C VAL A 265 -14.83 28.01 11.04
N SER A 266 -14.56 28.46 12.30
CA SER A 266 -15.59 28.61 13.33
C SER A 266 -16.71 29.60 12.94
N LYS A 267 -16.40 30.60 12.09
CA LYS A 267 -17.43 31.52 11.58
C LYS A 267 -18.26 30.88 10.47
N ALA A 268 -17.68 29.98 9.67
CA ALA A 268 -18.39 29.28 8.62
C ALA A 268 -19.37 28.23 9.18
N GLU A 269 -19.01 27.55 10.26
CA GLU A 269 -19.85 26.55 10.95
C GLU A 269 -21.09 27.16 11.64
N ARG A 270 -21.06 28.47 11.96
CA ARG A 270 -22.18 29.18 12.61
C ARG A 270 -23.20 29.77 11.63
N ARG A 271 -23.00 29.61 10.32
CA ARG A 271 -23.88 30.10 9.28
C ARG A 271 -24.64 28.98 8.60
#